data_a8a5c32eb2cba2e74ba22109df754ee3
#
_entry.id   a8a5c32eb2cba2e74ba22109df754ee3
#
_cell.length_a   1.000
_cell.length_b   1.000
_cell.length_c   1.000
_cell.angle_alpha   90.00
_cell.angle_beta   90.00
_cell.angle_gamma   90.00
#
_symmetry.space_group_name_H-M   'P 1'
#
loop_
_entity.id
_entity.type
_entity.pdbx_description
1 polymer ?
#
loop_
_entity_poly.entity_id
_entity_poly.type
_entity_poly.pdbx_seq_one_letter_code
_entity_poly.pdbx_strand_id
1 'polypeptide(L)'
;MLQTRRPALSGNALKGIAILAMTLDHLTWTLWPGYSTDWWVLVCHLLGRVTAPIMWFFVVEGYHYTHDVKKYAARLFALAFISHFAYDFCFGIPFVPLSTGPFNQTGVVWSLAWGLVLLVIHDDERIKNWVKIVLTFVICAITFPSDWSCVAAMAILFMGQARGDFRRQMCWLMVWSAVYALVYFFFIDKVYALVQLGTALSIPLLRCYDGTRGKWRSMGKLFYVYYPAHLALIGVLRVLLWGAGASTAAGSF
;
A
#
# COMPACT_ATOMS: atom_id res chain seq x y z
N MET A 1 -0.43 28.65 -30.95
CA MET A 1 0.18 27.53 -30.19
C MET A 1 -0.90 26.84 -29.40
N LEU A 2 -1.36 25.69 -29.84
CA LEU A 2 -2.31 24.85 -29.11
C LEU A 2 -1.58 24.31 -27.87
N GLN A 3 -1.86 24.85 -26.68
CA GLN A 3 -1.49 24.22 -25.43
C GLN A 3 -2.19 22.86 -25.37
N THR A 4 -1.48 21.80 -25.69
CA THR A 4 -1.95 20.45 -25.42
C THR A 4 -2.18 20.34 -23.91
N ARG A 5 -3.43 20.43 -23.47
CA ARG A 5 -3.83 20.16 -22.09
C ARG A 5 -3.33 18.75 -21.77
N ARG A 6 -2.35 18.65 -20.87
CA ARG A 6 -1.96 17.34 -20.33
C ARG A 6 -3.21 16.71 -19.71
N PRO A 7 -3.47 15.42 -19.92
CA PRO A 7 -4.59 14.76 -19.26
C PRO A 7 -4.42 14.96 -17.75
N ALA A 8 -5.39 15.62 -17.14
CA ALA A 8 -5.38 15.92 -15.71
C ALA A 8 -6.24 14.89 -14.99
N LEU A 9 -5.66 14.19 -13.99
CA LEU A 9 -6.34 13.23 -13.14
C LEU A 9 -6.59 13.85 -11.78
N SER A 10 -7.85 13.85 -11.34
CA SER A 10 -8.19 14.24 -9.98
C SER A 10 -7.79 13.14 -8.98
N GLY A 11 -7.69 13.50 -7.70
CA GLY A 11 -7.46 12.52 -6.65
C GLY A 11 -8.50 11.39 -6.61
N ASN A 12 -9.75 11.68 -6.97
CA ASN A 12 -10.78 10.65 -7.08
C ASN A 12 -10.51 9.66 -8.23
N ALA A 13 -10.03 10.15 -9.37
CA ALA A 13 -9.69 9.30 -10.51
C ALA A 13 -8.52 8.36 -10.15
N LEU A 14 -7.46 8.90 -9.55
CA LEU A 14 -6.31 8.09 -9.10
C LEU A 14 -6.72 7.04 -8.05
N LYS A 15 -7.58 7.39 -7.10
CA LYS A 15 -8.12 6.42 -6.13
C LYS A 15 -8.98 5.35 -6.80
N GLY A 16 -9.75 5.70 -7.82
CA GLY A 16 -10.50 4.74 -8.62
C GLY A 16 -9.59 3.74 -9.33
N ILE A 17 -8.50 4.23 -9.96
CA ILE A 17 -7.48 3.39 -10.58
C ILE A 17 -6.85 2.46 -9.53
N ALA A 18 -6.49 2.99 -8.35
CA ALA A 18 -5.91 2.19 -7.27
C ALA A 18 -6.87 1.09 -6.78
N ILE A 19 -8.18 1.38 -6.64
CA ILE A 19 -9.21 0.40 -6.28
C ILE A 19 -9.27 -0.73 -7.31
N LEU A 20 -9.32 -0.42 -8.60
CA LEU A 20 -9.39 -1.42 -9.66
C LEU A 20 -8.13 -2.29 -9.71
N ALA A 21 -6.96 -1.67 -9.65
CA ALA A 21 -5.67 -2.37 -9.64
C ALA A 21 -5.52 -3.29 -8.42
N MET A 22 -5.91 -2.82 -7.24
CA MET A 22 -5.90 -3.59 -6.00
C MET A 22 -6.83 -4.81 -6.08
N THR A 23 -8.04 -4.62 -6.60
CA THR A 23 -9.01 -5.71 -6.75
C THR A 23 -8.51 -6.76 -7.71
N LEU A 24 -7.91 -6.33 -8.84
CA LEU A 24 -7.29 -7.22 -9.80
C LEU A 24 -6.17 -8.05 -9.15
N ASP A 25 -5.27 -7.42 -8.38
CA ASP A 25 -4.17 -8.09 -7.71
C ASP A 25 -4.64 -9.15 -6.70
N HIS A 26 -5.56 -8.78 -5.82
CA HIS A 26 -6.08 -9.70 -4.80
C HIS A 26 -6.90 -10.84 -5.40
N LEU A 27 -7.68 -10.59 -6.46
CA LEU A 27 -8.36 -11.64 -7.21
C LEU A 27 -7.35 -12.59 -7.87
N THR A 28 -6.29 -12.06 -8.45
CA THR A 28 -5.25 -12.88 -9.08
C THR A 28 -4.58 -13.80 -8.05
N TRP A 29 -4.19 -13.31 -6.88
CA TRP A 29 -3.67 -14.14 -5.80
C TRP A 29 -4.63 -15.23 -5.35
N THR A 30 -5.93 -14.96 -5.39
CA THR A 30 -6.96 -15.93 -4.96
C THR A 30 -7.25 -16.97 -6.03
N LEU A 31 -7.30 -16.56 -7.31
CA LEU A 31 -7.63 -17.47 -8.41
C LEU A 31 -6.44 -18.34 -8.84
N TRP A 32 -5.23 -17.80 -8.73
CA TRP A 32 -3.96 -18.47 -9.06
C TRP A 32 -2.98 -18.32 -7.91
N PRO A 33 -3.19 -19.09 -6.82
CA PRO A 33 -2.36 -19.00 -5.63
C PRO A 33 -0.92 -19.45 -5.90
N GLY A 34 0.01 -18.85 -5.18
CA GLY A 34 1.45 -19.12 -5.31
C GLY A 34 2.14 -18.21 -6.33
N TYR A 35 3.42 -18.49 -6.55
CA TYR A 35 4.29 -17.69 -7.44
C TYR A 35 4.23 -18.21 -8.87
N SER A 36 3.05 -18.14 -9.52
CA SER A 36 2.89 -18.52 -10.92
C SER A 36 3.75 -17.64 -11.84
N THR A 37 4.45 -18.29 -12.77
CA THR A 37 5.24 -17.61 -13.82
C THR A 37 4.49 -17.42 -15.13
N ASP A 38 3.20 -17.74 -15.17
CA ASP A 38 2.36 -17.49 -16.32
C ASP A 38 2.34 -15.99 -16.64
N TRP A 39 2.65 -15.63 -17.89
CA TRP A 39 2.84 -14.23 -18.28
C TRP A 39 1.65 -13.32 -17.96
N TRP A 40 0.43 -13.80 -18.12
CA TRP A 40 -0.79 -13.04 -17.85
C TRP A 40 -1.05 -12.84 -16.35
N VAL A 41 -0.67 -13.82 -15.49
CA VAL A 41 -0.69 -13.68 -14.03
C VAL A 41 0.30 -12.61 -13.61
N LEU A 42 1.51 -12.64 -14.16
CA LEU A 42 2.53 -11.63 -13.89
C LEU A 42 2.08 -10.23 -14.33
N VAL A 43 1.40 -10.12 -15.48
CA VAL A 43 0.83 -8.83 -15.94
C VAL A 43 -0.24 -8.32 -14.96
N CYS A 44 -1.13 -9.17 -14.47
CA CYS A 44 -2.13 -8.79 -13.49
C CYS A 44 -1.48 -8.26 -12.19
N HIS A 45 -0.47 -8.97 -11.67
CA HIS A 45 0.28 -8.52 -10.50
C HIS A 45 1.05 -7.23 -10.77
N LEU A 46 1.68 -7.08 -11.95
CA LEU A 46 2.39 -5.87 -12.35
C LEU A 46 1.45 -4.64 -12.34
N LEU A 47 0.24 -4.78 -12.90
CA LEU A 47 -0.78 -3.74 -12.87
C LEU A 47 -1.25 -3.45 -11.43
N GLY A 48 -1.36 -4.48 -10.59
CA GLY A 48 -1.71 -4.34 -9.18
C GLY A 48 -0.73 -3.47 -8.39
N ARG A 49 0.56 -3.50 -8.77
CA ARG A 49 1.62 -2.73 -8.06
C ARG A 49 1.43 -1.21 -8.08
N VAL A 50 0.59 -0.65 -8.95
CA VAL A 50 0.32 0.81 -8.96
C VAL A 50 -0.45 1.27 -7.72
N THR A 51 -1.16 0.38 -7.04
CA THR A 51 -2.03 0.70 -5.89
C THR A 51 -1.24 1.29 -4.73
N ALA A 52 -0.20 0.59 -4.27
CA ALA A 52 0.55 0.98 -3.08
C ALA A 52 1.19 2.36 -3.21
N PRO A 53 1.93 2.70 -4.29
CA PRO A 53 2.50 4.04 -4.49
C PRO A 53 1.46 5.15 -4.54
N ILE A 54 0.31 4.92 -5.16
CA ILE A 54 -0.80 5.90 -5.19
C ILE A 54 -1.29 6.15 -3.76
N MET A 55 -1.41 5.11 -2.94
CA MET A 55 -1.85 5.26 -1.56
C MET A 55 -0.80 5.94 -0.69
N TRP A 56 0.50 5.62 -0.85
CA TRP A 56 1.60 6.32 -0.17
C TRP A 56 1.57 7.82 -0.46
N PHE A 57 1.44 8.17 -1.75
CA PHE A 57 1.32 9.56 -2.18
C PHE A 57 0.11 10.26 -1.52
N PHE A 58 -1.05 9.59 -1.46
CA PHE A 58 -2.23 10.19 -0.84
C PHE A 58 -2.18 10.22 0.69
N VAL A 59 -1.38 9.40 1.36
CA VAL A 59 -1.11 9.59 2.81
C VAL A 59 -0.31 10.85 3.03
N VAL A 60 0.72 11.10 2.22
CA VAL A 60 1.52 12.33 2.25
C VAL A 60 0.65 13.57 1.99
N GLU A 61 -0.15 13.57 0.91
CA GLU A 61 -1.05 14.68 0.60
C GLU A 61 -2.11 14.86 1.70
N GLY A 62 -2.67 13.75 2.20
CA GLY A 62 -3.64 13.77 3.30
C GLY A 62 -3.08 14.37 4.58
N TYR A 63 -1.82 14.10 4.92
CA TYR A 63 -1.14 14.70 6.06
C TYR A 63 -1.08 16.23 5.96
N HIS A 64 -0.71 16.75 4.79
CA HIS A 64 -0.56 18.19 4.58
C HIS A 64 -1.88 18.94 4.43
N TYR A 65 -2.94 18.28 3.93
CA TYR A 65 -4.24 18.92 3.75
C TYR A 65 -5.22 18.74 4.92
N THR A 66 -4.89 17.87 5.90
CA THR A 66 -5.80 17.65 7.03
C THR A 66 -5.66 18.75 8.09
N HIS A 67 -6.79 19.22 8.60
CA HIS A 67 -6.80 20.13 9.76
C HIS A 67 -6.59 19.41 11.10
N ASP A 68 -6.83 18.08 11.13
CA ASP A 68 -6.75 17.29 12.35
C ASP A 68 -6.06 15.95 12.04
N VAL A 69 -4.75 15.95 12.22
CA VAL A 69 -3.89 14.77 11.98
C VAL A 69 -4.23 13.63 12.94
N LYS A 70 -4.63 13.95 14.20
CA LYS A 70 -5.01 12.93 15.19
C LYS A 70 -6.25 12.16 14.73
N LYS A 71 -7.29 12.87 14.26
CA LYS A 71 -8.47 12.22 13.68
C LYS A 71 -8.16 11.46 12.39
N TYR A 72 -7.20 11.94 11.59
CA TYR A 72 -6.77 11.24 10.40
C TYR A 72 -6.07 9.93 10.77
N ALA A 73 -5.11 9.97 11.69
CA ALA A 73 -4.43 8.77 12.21
C ALA A 73 -5.42 7.78 12.85
N ALA A 74 -6.33 8.25 13.70
CA ALA A 74 -7.34 7.39 14.33
C ALA A 74 -8.21 6.65 13.30
N ARG A 75 -8.62 7.33 12.20
CA ARG A 75 -9.36 6.69 11.11
C ARG A 75 -8.53 5.64 10.37
N LEU A 76 -7.23 5.90 10.13
CA LEU A 76 -6.36 4.92 9.48
C LEU A 76 -6.11 3.70 10.38
N PHE A 77 -5.89 3.89 11.67
CA PHE A 77 -5.74 2.78 12.61
C PHE A 77 -7.02 1.97 12.77
N ALA A 78 -8.18 2.63 12.85
CA ALA A 78 -9.47 1.93 12.87
C ALA A 78 -9.69 1.11 11.59
N LEU A 79 -9.36 1.69 10.42
CA LEU A 79 -9.41 0.95 9.16
C LEU A 79 -8.40 -0.21 9.16
N ALA A 80 -7.18 0.00 9.63
CA ALA A 80 -6.16 -1.04 9.71
C ALA A 80 -6.61 -2.21 10.58
N PHE A 81 -7.22 -1.92 11.74
CA PHE A 81 -7.74 -2.94 12.64
C PHE A 81 -8.87 -3.76 12.00
N ILE A 82 -9.85 -3.11 11.40
CA ILE A 82 -10.96 -3.81 10.71
C ILE A 82 -10.42 -4.62 9.52
N SER A 83 -9.51 -4.03 8.78
CA SER A 83 -8.95 -4.64 7.56
C SER A 83 -7.99 -5.79 7.85
N HIS A 84 -7.42 -5.89 9.05
CA HIS A 84 -6.60 -7.03 9.46
C HIS A 84 -7.41 -8.33 9.35
N PHE A 85 -8.57 -8.39 9.97
CA PHE A 85 -9.43 -9.57 9.90
C PHE A 85 -9.92 -9.88 8.49
N ALA A 86 -10.24 -8.85 7.70
CA ALA A 86 -10.66 -9.03 6.31
C ALA A 86 -9.51 -9.53 5.43
N TYR A 87 -8.28 -9.05 5.66
CA TYR A 87 -7.06 -9.46 4.97
C TYR A 87 -6.72 -10.93 5.28
N ASP A 88 -6.70 -11.28 6.55
CA ASP A 88 -6.38 -12.64 6.97
C ASP A 88 -7.44 -13.63 6.48
N PHE A 89 -8.70 -13.25 6.54
CA PHE A 89 -9.79 -14.04 5.93
C PHE A 89 -9.66 -14.16 4.41
N CYS A 90 -9.25 -13.06 3.72
CA CYS A 90 -9.03 -13.07 2.28
C CYS A 90 -7.99 -14.13 1.87
N PHE A 91 -6.87 -14.15 2.57
CA PHE A 91 -5.73 -14.99 2.20
C PHE A 91 -5.64 -16.32 2.97
N GLY A 92 -6.56 -16.58 3.90
CA GLY A 92 -6.55 -17.80 4.72
C GLY A 92 -5.38 -17.82 5.72
N ILE A 93 -5.05 -16.66 6.28
CA ILE A 93 -4.02 -16.50 7.31
C ILE A 93 -4.72 -16.53 8.68
N PRO A 94 -4.14 -17.16 9.71
CA PRO A 94 -4.66 -17.08 11.07
C PRO A 94 -4.71 -15.65 11.60
N PHE A 95 -5.77 -15.28 12.33
CA PHE A 95 -5.94 -13.92 12.86
C PHE A 95 -4.92 -13.51 13.93
N VAL A 96 -4.11 -14.46 14.40
CA VAL A 96 -3.04 -14.17 15.35
C VAL A 96 -1.78 -13.80 14.58
N PRO A 97 -1.31 -12.54 14.70
CA PRO A 97 -0.11 -12.10 14.00
C PRO A 97 1.11 -12.98 14.32
N LEU A 98 1.98 -13.16 13.33
CA LEU A 98 3.23 -13.93 13.41
C LEU A 98 3.07 -15.45 13.62
N SER A 99 1.85 -15.99 13.54
CA SER A 99 1.60 -17.43 13.72
C SER A 99 2.11 -18.28 12.54
N THR A 100 2.17 -17.72 11.34
CA THR A 100 2.60 -18.42 10.11
C THR A 100 3.93 -17.90 9.55
N GLY A 101 4.53 -16.90 10.19
CA GLY A 101 5.80 -16.32 9.74
C GLY A 101 5.89 -14.82 9.99
N PRO A 102 7.00 -14.19 9.63
CA PRO A 102 7.22 -12.77 9.90
C PRO A 102 6.68 -11.84 8.80
N PHE A 103 6.27 -12.35 7.63
CA PHE A 103 5.85 -11.56 6.48
C PHE A 103 4.36 -11.67 6.22
N ASN A 104 3.75 -10.62 5.67
CA ASN A 104 2.38 -10.59 5.15
C ASN A 104 1.30 -11.08 6.15
N GLN A 105 1.46 -10.74 7.42
CA GLN A 105 0.53 -11.15 8.49
C GLN A 105 -0.62 -10.15 8.72
N THR A 106 -0.61 -9.01 8.03
CA THR A 106 -1.68 -8.01 8.06
C THR A 106 -1.61 -7.13 6.82
N GLY A 107 -2.72 -6.48 6.48
CA GLY A 107 -2.80 -5.64 5.29
C GLY A 107 -1.97 -4.37 5.36
N VAL A 108 -1.70 -3.78 4.19
CA VAL A 108 -0.88 -2.57 4.00
C VAL A 108 -1.35 -1.34 4.79
N VAL A 109 -2.63 -1.25 5.16
CA VAL A 109 -3.18 -0.08 5.87
C VAL A 109 -2.50 0.13 7.22
N TRP A 110 -2.00 -0.95 7.84
CA TRP A 110 -1.19 -0.88 9.06
C TRP A 110 0.08 -0.05 8.84
N SER A 111 0.84 -0.35 7.80
CA SER A 111 2.03 0.44 7.43
C SER A 111 1.71 1.85 6.97
N LEU A 112 0.55 2.08 6.31
CA LEU A 112 0.11 3.43 5.95
C LEU A 112 -0.16 4.29 7.19
N ALA A 113 -0.82 3.72 8.21
CA ALA A 113 -1.11 4.42 9.46
C ALA A 113 0.18 4.80 10.21
N TRP A 114 1.13 3.88 10.31
CA TRP A 114 2.43 4.15 10.91
C TRP A 114 3.32 5.07 10.08
N GLY A 115 3.22 5.03 8.75
CA GLY A 115 3.85 6.01 7.86
C GLY A 115 3.38 7.44 8.13
N LEU A 116 2.07 7.61 8.38
CA LEU A 116 1.54 8.91 8.83
C LEU A 116 2.14 9.33 10.19
N VAL A 117 2.28 8.41 11.14
CA VAL A 117 2.90 8.69 12.45
C VAL A 117 4.36 9.10 12.28
N LEU A 118 5.12 8.46 11.37
CA LEU A 118 6.49 8.85 11.06
C LEU A 118 6.57 10.30 10.54
N LEU A 119 5.65 10.73 9.67
CA LEU A 119 5.61 12.12 9.22
C LEU A 119 5.43 13.07 10.40
N VAL A 120 4.48 12.79 11.30
CA VAL A 120 4.25 13.61 12.49
C VAL A 120 5.48 13.69 13.39
N ILE A 121 6.15 12.56 13.64
CA ILE A 121 7.36 12.50 14.48
C ILE A 121 8.50 13.30 13.85
N HIS A 122 8.69 13.17 12.55
CA HIS A 122 9.82 13.82 11.87
C HIS A 122 9.59 15.33 11.67
N ASP A 123 8.35 15.79 11.55
CA ASP A 123 8.01 17.21 11.45
C ASP A 123 8.02 17.93 12.81
N ASP A 124 7.95 17.20 13.94
CA ASP A 124 7.99 17.84 15.27
C ASP A 124 9.44 18.20 15.64
N GLU A 125 9.74 19.50 15.60
CA GLU A 125 11.08 20.03 15.95
C GLU A 125 11.46 19.86 17.43
N ARG A 126 10.47 19.61 18.33
CA ARG A 126 10.71 19.36 19.74
C ARG A 126 11.34 18.00 20.01
N ILE A 127 11.19 17.07 19.07
CA ILE A 127 11.75 15.72 19.18
C ILE A 127 13.21 15.73 18.70
N LYS A 128 14.13 15.33 19.59
CA LYS A 128 15.56 15.23 19.26
C LYS A 128 15.81 14.20 18.14
N ASN A 129 16.76 14.47 17.25
CA ASN A 129 17.04 13.62 16.08
C ASN A 129 17.32 12.16 16.44
N TRP A 130 18.06 11.90 17.52
CA TRP A 130 18.32 10.51 17.94
C TRP A 130 17.04 9.77 18.37
N VAL A 131 16.07 10.49 18.99
CA VAL A 131 14.75 9.92 19.34
C VAL A 131 13.96 9.60 18.07
N LYS A 132 13.99 10.49 17.06
CA LYS A 132 13.35 10.23 15.75
C LYS A 132 13.91 8.96 15.12
N ILE A 133 15.23 8.79 15.16
CA ILE A 133 15.89 7.59 14.63
C ILE A 133 15.41 6.33 15.38
N VAL A 134 15.43 6.33 16.71
CA VAL A 134 14.98 5.19 17.52
C VAL A 134 13.51 4.86 17.23
N LEU A 135 12.64 5.87 17.22
CA LEU A 135 11.22 5.67 16.91
C LEU A 135 11.01 5.14 15.50
N THR A 136 11.83 5.55 14.53
CA THR A 136 11.77 5.01 13.16
C THR A 136 12.09 3.52 13.16
N PHE A 137 13.14 3.07 13.86
CA PHE A 137 13.46 1.64 13.95
C PHE A 137 12.34 0.85 14.66
N VAL A 138 11.77 1.39 15.73
CA VAL A 138 10.63 0.76 16.44
C VAL A 138 9.43 0.63 15.48
N ILE A 139 9.10 1.69 14.73
CA ILE A 139 8.00 1.65 13.77
C ILE A 139 8.30 0.68 12.63
N CYS A 140 9.54 0.61 12.14
CA CYS A 140 9.93 -0.41 11.16
C CYS A 140 9.71 -1.83 11.69
N ALA A 141 10.06 -2.11 12.94
CA ALA A 141 9.81 -3.42 13.55
C ALA A 141 8.30 -3.73 13.68
N ILE A 142 7.50 -2.74 14.10
CA ILE A 142 6.04 -2.89 14.24
C ILE A 142 5.34 -3.09 12.89
N THR A 143 5.85 -2.47 11.82
CA THR A 143 5.27 -2.55 10.48
C THR A 143 5.83 -3.69 9.64
N PHE A 144 6.89 -4.34 10.10
CA PHE A 144 7.55 -5.42 9.38
C PHE A 144 6.61 -6.56 8.97
N PRO A 145 5.65 -7.02 9.81
CA PRO A 145 4.75 -8.10 9.44
C PRO A 145 3.64 -7.72 8.46
N SER A 146 3.49 -6.44 8.09
CA SER A 146 2.42 -6.06 7.17
C SER A 146 2.79 -6.29 5.71
N ASP A 147 1.77 -6.34 4.85
CA ASP A 147 1.95 -6.24 3.41
C ASP A 147 2.71 -4.96 3.07
N TRP A 148 3.71 -5.03 2.20
CA TRP A 148 4.72 -4.00 1.95
C TRP A 148 5.64 -3.68 3.15
N SER A 149 5.54 -4.40 4.25
CA SER A 149 6.45 -4.33 5.40
C SER A 149 6.67 -2.87 5.89
N CYS A 150 7.82 -2.58 6.48
CA CYS A 150 8.23 -1.22 6.83
C CYS A 150 8.52 -0.33 5.60
N VAL A 151 8.66 -0.92 4.42
CA VAL A 151 8.93 -0.20 3.17
C VAL A 151 7.86 0.84 2.88
N ALA A 152 6.58 0.52 3.07
CA ALA A 152 5.50 1.48 2.87
C ALA A 152 5.60 2.68 3.81
N ALA A 153 5.88 2.44 5.09
CA ALA A 153 6.03 3.51 6.09
C ALA A 153 7.23 4.42 5.77
N MET A 154 8.35 3.83 5.37
CA MET A 154 9.56 4.57 4.99
C MET A 154 9.38 5.33 3.68
N ALA A 155 8.73 4.74 2.67
CA ALA A 155 8.38 5.43 1.43
C ALA A 155 7.54 6.68 1.70
N ILE A 156 6.51 6.57 2.56
CA ILE A 156 5.67 7.70 2.97
C ILE A 156 6.52 8.79 3.64
N LEU A 157 7.41 8.43 4.57
CA LEU A 157 8.28 9.38 5.26
C LEU A 157 9.14 10.16 4.26
N PHE A 158 9.90 9.47 3.40
CA PHE A 158 10.83 10.13 2.48
C PHE A 158 10.13 10.89 1.35
N MET A 159 8.99 10.37 0.86
CA MET A 159 8.15 11.11 -0.08
C MET A 159 7.56 12.36 0.56
N GLY A 160 7.19 12.31 1.84
CA GLY A 160 6.70 13.45 2.60
C GLY A 160 7.75 14.53 2.77
N GLN A 161 8.97 14.16 3.16
CA GLN A 161 10.12 15.07 3.26
C GLN A 161 10.50 15.72 1.92
N ALA A 162 10.23 15.03 0.81
CA ALA A 162 10.46 15.55 -0.55
C ALA A 162 9.23 16.25 -1.14
N ARG A 163 8.18 16.52 -0.35
CA ARG A 163 6.96 17.14 -0.86
C ARG A 163 7.25 18.50 -1.48
N GLY A 164 6.63 18.74 -2.63
CA GLY A 164 6.88 19.94 -3.46
C GLY A 164 7.90 19.71 -4.58
N ASP A 165 8.74 18.68 -4.48
CA ASP A 165 9.63 18.22 -5.55
C ASP A 165 9.18 16.84 -6.05
N PHE A 166 8.35 16.83 -7.08
CA PHE A 166 7.81 15.59 -7.65
C PHE A 166 8.91 14.61 -8.07
N ARG A 167 10.03 15.12 -8.62
CA ARG A 167 11.13 14.25 -9.06
C ARG A 167 11.77 13.53 -7.87
N ARG A 168 12.04 14.25 -6.79
CA ARG A 168 12.58 13.65 -5.56
C ARG A 168 11.59 12.68 -4.91
N GLN A 169 10.30 13.00 -4.90
CA GLN A 169 9.27 12.07 -4.40
C GLN A 169 9.29 10.76 -5.19
N MET A 170 9.34 10.82 -6.52
CA MET A 170 9.38 9.63 -7.37
C MET A 170 10.72 8.86 -7.25
N CYS A 171 11.82 9.55 -7.04
CA CYS A 171 13.08 8.90 -6.71
C CYS A 171 12.98 8.09 -5.41
N TRP A 172 12.43 8.66 -4.34
CA TRP A 172 12.25 7.93 -3.08
C TRP A 172 11.26 6.78 -3.19
N LEU A 173 10.18 6.94 -3.95
CA LEU A 173 9.27 5.86 -4.29
C LEU A 173 10.04 4.68 -4.90
N MET A 174 10.86 4.94 -5.92
CA MET A 174 11.64 3.89 -6.59
C MET A 174 12.73 3.28 -5.71
N VAL A 175 13.39 4.08 -4.87
CA VAL A 175 14.39 3.56 -3.90
C VAL A 175 13.73 2.54 -2.97
N TRP A 176 12.61 2.87 -2.36
CA TRP A 176 11.93 1.95 -1.44
C TRP A 176 11.29 0.76 -2.16
N SER A 177 10.83 0.94 -3.38
CA SER A 177 10.39 -0.18 -4.22
C SER A 177 11.54 -1.13 -4.57
N ALA A 178 12.72 -0.60 -4.85
CA ALA A 178 13.91 -1.41 -5.09
C ALA A 178 14.36 -2.16 -3.83
N VAL A 179 14.30 -1.52 -2.65
CA VAL A 179 14.55 -2.21 -1.37
C VAL A 179 13.60 -3.40 -1.19
N TYR A 180 12.30 -3.20 -1.48
CA TYR A 180 11.33 -4.29 -1.39
C TYR A 180 11.57 -5.39 -2.42
N ALA A 181 11.95 -5.02 -3.65
CA ALA A 181 12.34 -5.96 -4.68
C ALA A 181 13.57 -6.79 -4.26
N LEU A 182 14.56 -6.19 -3.60
CA LEU A 182 15.71 -6.93 -3.06
C LEU A 182 15.30 -7.93 -1.97
N VAL A 183 14.35 -7.56 -1.07
CA VAL A 183 13.82 -8.51 -0.08
C VAL A 183 13.17 -9.70 -0.79
N TYR A 184 12.35 -9.46 -1.81
CA TYR A 184 11.77 -10.54 -2.61
C TYR A 184 12.83 -11.40 -3.26
N PHE A 185 13.84 -10.79 -3.88
CA PHE A 185 14.90 -11.50 -4.62
C PHE A 185 15.71 -12.45 -3.73
N PHE A 186 16.02 -12.06 -2.51
CA PHE A 186 16.85 -12.85 -1.61
C PHE A 186 16.06 -13.82 -0.72
N PHE A 187 14.81 -13.51 -0.38
CA PHE A 187 14.08 -14.25 0.66
C PHE A 187 12.75 -14.85 0.22
N ILE A 188 12.22 -14.48 -0.98
CA ILE A 188 10.88 -14.90 -1.37
C ILE A 188 10.90 -15.54 -2.77
N ASP A 189 10.91 -14.73 -3.85
CA ASP A 189 10.90 -15.19 -5.23
C ASP A 189 11.57 -14.18 -6.17
N LYS A 190 12.43 -14.67 -7.06
CA LYS A 190 13.23 -13.83 -7.97
C LYS A 190 12.42 -13.18 -9.09
N VAL A 191 11.40 -13.87 -9.61
CA VAL A 191 10.54 -13.34 -10.69
C VAL A 191 9.63 -12.26 -10.09
N TYR A 192 9.05 -12.55 -8.94
CA TYR A 192 8.20 -11.58 -8.24
C TYR A 192 8.97 -10.39 -7.68
N ALA A 193 10.28 -10.51 -7.47
CA ALA A 193 11.14 -9.36 -7.20
C ALA A 193 11.08 -8.31 -8.34
N LEU A 194 11.09 -8.75 -9.60
CA LEU A 194 10.94 -7.85 -10.75
C LEU A 194 9.53 -7.24 -10.82
N VAL A 195 8.50 -8.01 -10.46
CA VAL A 195 7.12 -7.51 -10.38
C VAL A 195 6.99 -6.36 -9.39
N GLN A 196 7.76 -6.34 -8.28
CA GLN A 196 7.72 -5.23 -7.33
C GLN A 196 8.15 -3.89 -7.95
N LEU A 197 9.01 -3.91 -8.98
CA LEU A 197 9.40 -2.70 -9.71
C LEU A 197 8.25 -2.12 -10.57
N GLY A 198 7.16 -2.86 -10.74
CA GLY A 198 5.91 -2.38 -11.38
C GLY A 198 5.29 -1.17 -10.69
N THR A 199 5.69 -0.84 -9.47
CA THR A 199 5.39 0.45 -8.82
C THR A 199 5.74 1.65 -9.69
N ALA A 200 6.74 1.55 -10.57
CA ALA A 200 7.11 2.58 -11.54
C ALA A 200 5.96 2.99 -12.46
N LEU A 201 5.01 2.08 -12.74
CA LEU A 201 3.82 2.37 -13.55
C LEU A 201 2.91 3.42 -12.92
N SER A 202 3.03 3.66 -11.61
CA SER A 202 2.30 4.73 -10.93
C SER A 202 2.84 6.13 -11.24
N ILE A 203 4.10 6.27 -11.65
CA ILE A 203 4.77 7.57 -11.86
C ILE A 203 4.05 8.40 -12.93
N PRO A 204 3.76 7.89 -14.15
CA PRO A 204 3.02 8.66 -15.14
C PRO A 204 1.61 9.03 -14.66
N LEU A 205 0.94 8.16 -13.88
CA LEU A 205 -0.38 8.44 -13.32
C LEU A 205 -0.31 9.58 -12.29
N LEU A 206 0.65 9.52 -11.36
CA LEU A 206 0.87 10.56 -10.36
C LEU A 206 1.32 11.88 -10.98
N ARG A 207 2.06 11.85 -12.11
CA ARG A 207 2.45 13.05 -12.86
C ARG A 207 1.24 13.78 -13.48
N CYS A 208 0.17 13.04 -13.75
CA CYS A 208 -1.08 13.60 -14.26
C CYS A 208 -1.99 14.17 -13.15
N TYR A 209 -1.60 14.06 -11.88
CA TYR A 209 -2.39 14.59 -10.77
C TYR A 209 -2.49 16.12 -10.87
N ASP A 210 -3.72 16.63 -10.82
CA ASP A 210 -4.04 18.05 -10.98
C ASP A 210 -4.12 18.84 -9.66
N GLY A 211 -3.83 18.17 -8.52
CA GLY A 211 -3.94 18.77 -7.19
C GLY A 211 -5.38 18.85 -6.67
N THR A 212 -6.37 18.48 -7.45
CA THR A 212 -7.78 18.54 -7.03
C THR A 212 -8.27 17.24 -6.42
N ARG A 213 -9.22 17.35 -5.49
CA ARG A 213 -9.90 16.16 -4.94
C ARG A 213 -10.76 15.45 -5.98
N GLY A 214 -11.35 16.20 -6.92
CA GLY A 214 -12.36 15.72 -7.86
C GLY A 214 -13.78 15.92 -7.33
N LYS A 215 -14.77 15.73 -8.22
CA LYS A 215 -16.19 16.05 -7.97
C LYS A 215 -16.85 15.16 -6.91
N TRP A 216 -16.43 13.93 -6.76
CA TRP A 216 -17.06 12.95 -5.88
C TRP A 216 -16.54 13.08 -4.44
N ARG A 217 -17.28 13.81 -3.61
CA ARG A 217 -16.90 14.06 -2.20
C ARG A 217 -16.85 12.79 -1.34
N SER A 218 -17.61 11.76 -1.69
CA SER A 218 -17.71 10.50 -0.94
C SER A 218 -16.62 9.49 -1.25
N MET A 219 -15.73 9.71 -2.23
CA MET A 219 -14.69 8.76 -2.63
C MET A 219 -13.80 8.31 -1.44
N GLY A 220 -13.47 9.24 -0.53
CA GLY A 220 -12.72 8.89 0.67
C GLY A 220 -13.47 7.91 1.57
N LYS A 221 -14.77 8.13 1.80
CA LYS A 221 -15.62 7.22 2.58
C LYS A 221 -15.79 5.88 1.88
N LEU A 222 -15.97 5.89 0.55
CA LEU A 222 -16.05 4.68 -0.25
C LEU A 222 -14.81 3.81 -0.06
N PHE A 223 -13.61 4.40 -0.08
CA PHE A 223 -12.37 3.64 0.11
C PHE A 223 -12.32 2.94 1.48
N TYR A 224 -12.75 3.62 2.55
CA TYR A 224 -12.80 3.04 3.90
C TYR A 224 -13.74 1.84 4.01
N VAL A 225 -14.84 1.83 3.28
CA VAL A 225 -15.80 0.71 3.25
C VAL A 225 -15.36 -0.35 2.25
N TYR A 226 -14.91 0.07 1.07
CA TYR A 226 -14.54 -0.83 -0.02
C TYR A 226 -13.37 -1.73 0.35
N TYR A 227 -12.34 -1.16 1.02
CA TYR A 227 -11.12 -1.91 1.31
C TYR A 227 -11.38 -3.18 2.15
N PRO A 228 -12.03 -3.18 3.31
CA PRO A 228 -12.35 -4.41 4.02
C PRO A 228 -13.43 -5.24 3.30
N ALA A 229 -14.40 -4.63 2.63
CA ALA A 229 -15.50 -5.33 2.00
C ALA A 229 -15.03 -6.19 0.81
N HIS A 230 -14.16 -5.66 -0.09
CA HIS A 230 -13.67 -6.45 -1.21
C HIS A 230 -12.78 -7.61 -0.75
N LEU A 231 -11.96 -7.41 0.30
CA LEU A 231 -11.17 -8.48 0.89
C LEU A 231 -12.06 -9.58 1.47
N ALA A 232 -13.12 -9.22 2.19
CA ALA A 232 -14.07 -10.19 2.72
C ALA A 232 -14.78 -10.96 1.59
N LEU A 233 -15.19 -10.29 0.52
CA LEU A 233 -15.82 -10.94 -0.65
C LEU A 233 -14.87 -11.91 -1.35
N ILE A 234 -13.61 -11.49 -1.54
CA ILE A 234 -12.57 -12.35 -2.13
C ILE A 234 -12.28 -13.54 -1.19
N GLY A 235 -12.28 -13.34 0.14
CA GLY A 235 -12.15 -14.41 1.11
C GLY A 235 -13.26 -15.44 1.02
N VAL A 236 -14.51 -15.01 0.81
CA VAL A 236 -15.64 -15.93 0.53
C VAL A 236 -15.36 -16.71 -0.76
N LEU A 237 -14.91 -16.04 -1.83
CA LEU A 237 -14.58 -16.70 -3.08
C LEU A 237 -13.46 -17.75 -2.88
N ARG A 238 -12.41 -17.43 -2.10
CA ARG A 238 -11.34 -18.37 -1.75
C ARG A 238 -11.90 -19.62 -1.06
N VAL A 239 -12.78 -19.43 -0.05
CA VAL A 239 -13.39 -20.56 0.66
C VAL A 239 -14.21 -21.45 -0.27
N LEU A 240 -14.94 -20.85 -1.22
CA LEU A 240 -15.74 -21.59 -2.20
C LEU A 240 -14.88 -22.39 -3.19
N LEU A 241 -13.72 -21.83 -3.59
CA LEU A 241 -12.83 -22.46 -4.58
C LEU A 241 -11.90 -23.51 -3.96
N TRP A 242 -11.33 -23.20 -2.80
CA TRP A 242 -10.20 -23.92 -2.24
C TRP A 242 -10.50 -24.57 -0.87
N GLY A 243 -11.64 -24.25 -0.27
CA GLY A 243 -12.01 -24.67 1.09
C GLY A 243 -11.53 -23.72 2.19
N ALA A 244 -12.11 -23.86 3.38
CA ALA A 244 -11.86 -22.95 4.50
C ALA A 244 -10.43 -22.99 5.03
N GLY A 245 -9.76 -24.14 4.94
CA GLY A 245 -8.38 -24.34 5.43
C GLY A 245 -7.29 -23.96 4.44
N ALA A 246 -7.64 -23.62 3.21
CA ALA A 246 -6.62 -23.26 2.20
C ALA A 246 -6.09 -21.85 2.43
N SER A 247 -4.77 -21.66 2.33
CA SER A 247 -4.14 -20.34 2.29
C SER A 247 -3.74 -20.00 0.86
N THR A 248 -3.95 -18.74 0.47
CA THR A 248 -3.49 -18.17 -0.81
C THR A 248 -2.47 -17.05 -0.59
N ALA A 249 -2.02 -16.86 0.66
CA ALA A 249 -1.00 -15.87 0.98
C ALA A 249 0.32 -16.17 0.26
N ALA A 250 0.98 -15.14 -0.20
CA ALA A 250 2.33 -15.26 -0.75
C ALA A 250 3.28 -15.82 0.33
N GLY A 251 3.87 -16.99 0.07
CA GLY A 251 4.81 -17.65 1.00
C GLY A 251 4.21 -18.67 1.96
N SER A 252 2.96 -19.08 1.77
CA SER A 252 2.28 -20.11 2.57
C SER A 252 2.39 -21.53 1.94
N PHE A 253 3.38 -21.78 1.09
CA PHE A 253 3.67 -23.08 0.48
C PHE A 253 5.06 -23.55 0.84
#